data_5c134ed0069c3f21ecbc64b07e030e5b
#
_entry.id   5c134ed0069c3f21ecbc64b07e030e5b
#
_cell.length_a   1.000
_cell.length_b   1.000
_cell.length_c   1.000
_cell.angle_alpha   90.00
_cell.angle_beta   90.00
_cell.angle_gamma   90.00
#
_symmetry.space_group_name_H-M   'P 1'
#
loop_
_entity.id
_entity.type
_entity.pdbx_description
1 polymer ?
#
loop_
_entity_poly.entity_id
_entity_poly.type
_entity_poly.pdbx_seq_one_letter_code
_entity_poly.pdbx_strand_id
1 'polypeptide(L)'
;RSRGLGDVYKRQTSSSAVRGSSFNIIFMDEFAHIDPPNLAEEFFTSVYPTISSGETTKVFIVSTPKGLNMFYKMWVDAEEKRSSYVPIEVHWSQVPGRDQKWREETIRNTSEQQFAQEYECEFIGSANTLIAPTKLRTMAYKHPISQKNGLDIYEDVDKKHSYVCIVDLSLIHI
;
A
#
# COMPACT_ATOMS: atom_id res chain seq x y z
N ARG A 1 19.12 8.85 33.82
CA ARG A 1 19.63 7.75 32.96
C ARG A 1 18.74 6.54 33.20
N SER A 2 17.78 6.27 32.31
CA SER A 2 17.00 5.02 32.34
C SER A 2 17.91 3.88 31.91
N ARG A 3 18.29 3.04 32.86
CA ARG A 3 18.96 1.77 32.55
C ARG A 3 17.92 0.83 31.93
N GLY A 4 18.09 0.49 30.63
CA GLY A 4 17.35 -0.62 30.04
C GLY A 4 16.68 -0.36 28.68
N LEU A 5 16.53 0.86 28.26
CA LEU A 5 16.12 1.21 26.89
C LEU A 5 17.34 1.75 26.16
N GLY A 6 17.69 1.15 25.03
CA GLY A 6 18.73 1.67 24.14
C GLY A 6 18.43 3.10 23.70
N ASP A 7 19.34 3.71 22.97
CA ASP A 7 19.14 5.06 22.45
C ASP A 7 17.98 5.09 21.47
N VAL A 8 17.02 6.01 21.68
CA VAL A 8 15.87 6.22 20.81
C VAL A 8 16.08 7.51 20.03
N TYR A 9 16.08 7.40 18.72
CA TYR A 9 16.19 8.53 17.80
C TYR A 9 14.87 8.73 17.08
N LYS A 10 14.33 9.96 17.12
CA LYS A 10 13.19 10.37 16.30
C LYS A 10 13.68 11.30 15.20
N ARG A 11 13.38 10.97 13.95
CA ARG A 11 13.76 11.78 12.79
C ARG A 11 12.57 11.92 11.84
N GLN A 12 12.50 13.07 11.17
CA GLN A 12 11.56 13.27 10.08
C GLN A 12 12.03 12.51 8.83
N THR A 13 11.10 12.11 7.99
CA THR A 13 11.36 11.42 6.74
C THR A 13 12.15 12.34 5.81
N SER A 14 13.34 11.91 5.44
CA SER A 14 14.16 12.52 4.41
C SER A 14 15.03 11.43 3.77
N SER A 15 15.43 11.62 2.53
CA SER A 15 16.24 10.62 1.77
C SER A 15 17.57 10.25 2.46
N SER A 16 18.02 11.02 3.45
CA SER A 16 19.27 10.79 4.18
C SER A 16 19.10 10.54 5.68
N ALA A 17 17.86 10.43 6.17
CA ALA A 17 17.57 10.43 7.62
C ALA A 17 18.29 9.33 8.42
N VAL A 18 18.60 8.20 7.82
CA VAL A 18 19.19 7.02 8.48
C VAL A 18 20.48 6.52 7.84
N ARG A 19 21.01 7.20 6.83
CA ARG A 19 22.29 6.81 6.20
C ARG A 19 23.45 6.81 7.20
N GLY A 20 24.23 5.74 7.19
CA GLY A 20 25.42 5.61 8.03
C GLY A 20 25.13 5.31 9.50
N SER A 21 23.88 5.02 9.86
CA SER A 21 23.49 4.59 11.19
C SER A 21 23.18 3.09 11.22
N SER A 22 23.37 2.45 12.38
CA SER A 22 22.99 1.05 12.60
C SER A 22 21.86 0.99 13.62
N PHE A 23 20.82 0.23 13.34
CA PHE A 23 19.65 0.11 14.20
C PHE A 23 19.27 -1.36 14.40
N ASN A 24 18.85 -1.70 15.61
CA ASN A 24 18.25 -3.01 15.89
C ASN A 24 16.75 -3.02 15.58
N ILE A 25 16.09 -1.86 15.71
CA ILE A 25 14.67 -1.70 15.44
C ILE A 25 14.47 -0.40 14.65
N ILE A 26 13.70 -0.49 13.59
CA ILE A 26 13.26 0.65 12.79
C ILE A 26 11.73 0.65 12.82
N PHE A 27 11.16 1.78 13.22
CA PHE A 27 9.72 1.99 13.21
C PHE A 27 9.40 3.15 12.28
N MET A 28 8.61 2.87 11.24
CA MET A 28 8.14 3.85 10.25
C MET A 28 6.66 4.06 10.48
N ASP A 29 6.30 5.26 10.91
CA ASP A 29 4.93 5.67 11.19
C ASP A 29 4.36 6.45 10.02
N GLU A 30 3.06 6.32 9.78
CA GLU A 30 2.32 7.01 8.72
C GLU A 30 2.96 6.86 7.32
N PHE A 31 3.50 5.68 7.02
CA PHE A 31 4.30 5.46 5.81
C PHE A 31 3.54 5.73 4.51
N ALA A 32 2.24 5.42 4.45
CA ALA A 32 1.40 5.73 3.29
C ALA A 32 1.16 7.23 3.09
N HIS A 33 1.41 8.06 4.12
CA HIS A 33 1.16 9.49 4.12
C HIS A 33 2.40 10.33 3.79
N ILE A 34 3.53 9.69 3.47
CA ILE A 34 4.74 10.40 3.01
C ILE A 34 4.43 11.11 1.70
N ASP A 35 4.70 12.42 1.66
CA ASP A 35 4.45 13.27 0.52
C ASP A 35 5.72 14.08 0.15
N PRO A 36 6.12 14.18 -1.11
CA PRO A 36 5.52 13.53 -2.28
C PRO A 36 5.76 11.99 -2.31
N PRO A 37 4.94 11.22 -3.05
CA PRO A 37 5.01 9.75 -3.04
C PRO A 37 6.37 9.14 -3.38
N ASN A 38 7.14 9.78 -4.28
CA ASN A 38 8.51 9.36 -4.63
C ASN A 38 9.47 9.45 -3.44
N LEU A 39 9.19 10.31 -2.46
CA LEU A 39 10.01 10.42 -1.25
C LEU A 39 9.95 9.12 -0.41
N ALA A 40 8.82 8.42 -0.41
CA ALA A 40 8.70 7.13 0.27
C ALA A 40 9.63 6.08 -0.35
N GLU A 41 9.72 6.03 -1.68
CA GLU A 41 10.60 5.11 -2.41
C GLU A 41 12.08 5.46 -2.19
N GLU A 42 12.44 6.74 -2.29
CA GLU A 42 13.79 7.21 -2.03
C GLU A 42 14.23 6.93 -0.60
N PHE A 43 13.35 7.21 0.36
CA PHE A 43 13.60 6.94 1.77
C PHE A 43 13.80 5.45 2.01
N PHE A 44 12.88 4.60 1.53
CA PHE A 44 12.98 3.16 1.71
C PHE A 44 14.27 2.59 1.08
N THR A 45 14.60 3.03 -0.14
CA THR A 45 15.85 2.65 -0.81
C THR A 45 17.08 3.04 -0.01
N SER A 46 17.04 4.20 0.65
CA SER A 46 18.15 4.67 1.48
C SER A 46 18.27 3.94 2.83
N VAL A 47 17.14 3.43 3.35
CA VAL A 47 17.07 2.71 4.64
C VAL A 47 17.36 1.22 4.47
N TYR A 48 17.00 0.66 3.34
CA TYR A 48 17.09 -0.79 3.09
C TYR A 48 18.50 -1.38 3.30
N PRO A 49 19.60 -0.75 2.90
CA PRO A 49 20.95 -1.25 3.22
C PRO A 49 21.21 -1.36 4.73
N THR A 50 20.66 -0.44 5.52
CA THR A 50 20.75 -0.47 6.99
C THR A 50 19.94 -1.64 7.57
N ILE A 51 18.78 -1.92 6.98
CA ILE A 51 17.93 -3.07 7.36
C ILE A 51 18.64 -4.37 7.03
N SER A 52 19.16 -4.50 5.80
CA SER A 52 19.75 -5.73 5.28
C SER A 52 21.12 -6.06 5.86
N SER A 53 21.84 -5.08 6.42
CA SER A 53 23.15 -5.28 7.03
C SER A 53 23.11 -5.84 8.45
N GLY A 54 21.95 -5.80 9.10
CA GLY A 54 21.79 -6.30 10.47
C GLY A 54 21.13 -7.68 10.49
N GLU A 55 21.79 -8.68 11.07
CA GLU A 55 21.23 -10.03 11.20
C GLU A 55 19.95 -10.09 12.05
N THR A 56 19.73 -9.11 12.92
CA THR A 56 18.62 -9.08 13.89
C THR A 56 17.76 -7.83 13.78
N THR A 57 17.95 -7.00 12.76
CA THR A 57 17.16 -5.77 12.59
C THR A 57 15.69 -6.08 12.35
N LYS A 58 14.82 -5.49 13.18
CA LYS A 58 13.38 -5.59 13.04
C LYS A 58 12.83 -4.29 12.46
N VAL A 59 11.93 -4.42 11.51
CA VAL A 59 11.28 -3.29 10.84
C VAL A 59 9.79 -3.35 11.04
N PHE A 60 9.22 -2.28 11.52
CA PHE A 60 7.78 -2.08 11.64
C PHE A 60 7.38 -0.90 10.75
N ILE A 61 6.45 -1.14 9.86
CA ILE A 61 5.89 -0.14 8.97
C ILE A 61 4.40 -0.06 9.29
N VAL A 62 3.96 1.08 9.79
CA VAL A 62 2.60 1.30 10.25
C VAL A 62 2.00 2.48 9.48
N SER A 63 0.77 2.33 9.05
CA SER A 63 0.00 3.42 8.43
C SER A 63 -1.48 3.07 8.33
N THR A 64 -2.34 4.07 8.22
CA THR A 64 -3.62 3.92 7.56
C THR A 64 -3.41 3.94 6.03
N PRO A 65 -4.27 3.26 5.25
CA PRO A 65 -4.19 3.26 3.80
C PRO A 65 -4.32 4.66 3.19
N LYS A 66 -3.57 4.95 2.13
CA LYS A 66 -3.70 6.19 1.36
C LYS A 66 -3.42 5.93 -0.12
N GLY A 67 -4.47 5.60 -0.87
CA GLY A 67 -4.34 5.32 -2.29
C GLY A 67 -3.49 4.08 -2.61
N LEU A 68 -3.09 3.94 -3.88
CA LEU A 68 -2.33 2.79 -4.39
C LEU A 68 -0.84 3.14 -4.51
N ASN A 69 -0.23 3.51 -3.40
CA ASN A 69 1.16 3.93 -3.31
C ASN A 69 2.11 2.77 -2.94
N MET A 70 3.35 3.09 -2.55
CA MET A 70 4.33 2.10 -2.15
C MET A 70 3.86 1.23 -0.97
N PHE A 71 3.15 1.81 0.02
CA PHE A 71 2.62 1.04 1.14
C PHE A 71 1.60 -0.01 0.69
N TYR A 72 0.71 0.36 -0.23
CA TYR A 72 -0.21 -0.59 -0.87
C TYR A 72 0.52 -1.73 -1.56
N LYS A 73 1.55 -1.43 -2.36
CA LYS A 73 2.36 -2.45 -3.03
C LYS A 73 3.02 -3.39 -2.01
N MET A 74 3.61 -2.84 -0.96
CA MET A 74 4.24 -3.65 0.11
C MET A 74 3.21 -4.53 0.83
N TRP A 75 2.00 -4.01 1.04
CA TRP A 75 0.90 -4.75 1.64
C TRP A 75 0.50 -5.96 0.79
N VAL A 76 0.21 -5.73 -0.49
CA VAL A 76 -0.16 -6.80 -1.44
C VAL A 76 0.96 -7.83 -1.57
N ASP A 77 2.22 -7.40 -1.67
CA ASP A 77 3.37 -8.30 -1.74
C ASP A 77 3.52 -9.17 -0.47
N ALA A 78 3.13 -8.63 0.70
CA ALA A 78 3.11 -9.38 1.95
C ALA A 78 1.95 -10.40 2.02
N GLU A 79 0.74 -9.99 1.64
CA GLU A 79 -0.44 -10.89 1.58
C GLU A 79 -0.23 -12.05 0.61
N GLU A 80 0.36 -11.79 -0.56
CA GLU A 80 0.67 -12.80 -1.57
C GLU A 80 1.96 -13.57 -1.29
N LYS A 81 2.62 -13.32 -0.15
CA LYS A 81 3.87 -13.97 0.27
C LYS A 81 5.02 -13.76 -0.72
N ARG A 82 5.00 -12.65 -1.47
CA ARG A 82 6.11 -12.24 -2.34
C ARG A 82 7.21 -11.50 -1.58
N SER A 83 6.95 -11.12 -0.34
CA SER A 83 7.94 -10.50 0.55
C SER A 83 8.04 -11.24 1.88
N SER A 84 9.04 -10.92 2.69
CA SER A 84 9.20 -11.47 4.04
C SER A 84 8.42 -10.72 5.12
N TYR A 85 7.70 -9.67 4.76
CA TYR A 85 6.87 -8.92 5.69
C TYR A 85 5.64 -9.74 6.09
N VAL A 86 5.20 -9.56 7.34
CA VAL A 86 3.98 -10.15 7.87
C VAL A 86 2.91 -9.05 7.94
N PRO A 87 1.83 -9.13 7.15
CA PRO A 87 0.77 -8.15 7.19
C PRO A 87 -0.06 -8.34 8.47
N ILE A 88 -0.34 -7.23 9.16
CA ILE A 88 -1.20 -7.20 10.35
C ILE A 88 -2.21 -6.07 10.13
N GLU A 89 -3.48 -6.43 10.03
CA GLU A 89 -4.59 -5.48 9.92
C GLU A 89 -5.31 -5.38 11.26
N VAL A 90 -5.66 -4.16 11.64
CA VAL A 90 -6.48 -3.88 12.83
C VAL A 90 -7.71 -3.10 12.41
N HIS A 91 -8.77 -3.81 12.10
CA HIS A 91 -10.07 -3.24 11.77
C HIS A 91 -10.74 -2.63 13.01
N TRP A 92 -11.51 -1.55 12.83
CA TRP A 92 -12.15 -0.84 13.93
C TRP A 92 -12.97 -1.73 14.87
N SER A 93 -13.62 -2.77 14.34
CA SER A 93 -14.44 -3.69 15.14
C SER A 93 -13.65 -4.56 16.11
N GLN A 94 -12.33 -4.64 15.94
CA GLN A 94 -11.43 -5.36 16.87
C GLN A 94 -11.01 -4.48 18.05
N VAL A 95 -11.30 -3.18 18.00
CA VAL A 95 -10.90 -2.24 19.06
C VAL A 95 -11.99 -2.18 20.13
N PRO A 96 -11.67 -2.49 21.40
CA PRO A 96 -12.63 -2.44 22.48
C PRO A 96 -13.32 -1.06 22.59
N GLY A 97 -14.63 -1.07 22.78
CA GLY A 97 -15.43 0.15 22.94
C GLY A 97 -15.88 0.80 21.62
N ARG A 98 -15.51 0.25 20.48
CA ARG A 98 -16.02 0.67 19.18
C ARG A 98 -17.15 -0.25 18.75
N ASP A 99 -18.38 0.27 18.79
CA ASP A 99 -19.59 -0.44 18.40
C ASP A 99 -20.24 0.20 17.16
N GLN A 100 -21.38 -0.32 16.73
CA GLN A 100 -22.10 0.18 15.58
C GLN A 100 -22.54 1.66 15.76
N LYS A 101 -22.89 2.05 16.98
CA LYS A 101 -23.27 3.44 17.28
C LYS A 101 -22.07 4.37 17.09
N TRP A 102 -20.91 3.96 17.58
CA TRP A 102 -19.65 4.69 17.38
C TRP A 102 -19.33 4.83 15.88
N ARG A 103 -19.53 3.77 15.07
CA ARG A 103 -19.34 3.79 13.62
C ARG A 103 -20.22 4.84 12.96
N GLU A 104 -21.53 4.79 13.23
CA GLU A 104 -22.51 5.73 12.64
C GLU A 104 -22.24 7.18 13.04
N GLU A 105 -21.84 7.41 14.28
CA GLU A 105 -21.49 8.75 14.76
C GLU A 105 -20.20 9.25 14.09
N THR A 106 -19.18 8.41 13.94
CA THR A 106 -17.93 8.76 13.28
C THR A 106 -18.15 9.08 11.80
N ILE A 107 -18.95 8.29 11.09
CA ILE A 107 -19.30 8.56 9.67
C ILE A 107 -20.06 9.89 9.54
N ARG A 108 -20.99 10.19 10.44
CA ARG A 108 -21.71 11.49 10.42
C ARG A 108 -20.79 12.68 10.61
N ASN A 109 -19.74 12.52 11.41
CA ASN A 109 -18.79 13.59 11.73
C ASN A 109 -17.66 13.71 10.68
N THR A 110 -17.48 12.70 9.82
CA THR A 110 -16.46 12.66 8.79
C THR A 110 -17.05 12.37 7.41
N SER A 111 -16.87 11.19 6.89
CA SER A 111 -17.53 10.66 5.70
C SER A 111 -17.34 9.14 5.65
N GLU A 112 -18.18 8.44 4.85
CA GLU A 112 -17.99 7.00 4.61
C GLU A 112 -16.62 6.70 4.01
N GLN A 113 -16.16 7.52 3.07
CA GLN A 113 -14.85 7.35 2.44
C GLN A 113 -13.71 7.48 3.44
N GLN A 114 -13.74 8.50 4.29
CA GLN A 114 -12.74 8.68 5.33
C GLN A 114 -12.80 7.56 6.37
N PHE A 115 -14.02 7.12 6.74
CA PHE A 115 -14.19 6.02 7.66
C PHE A 115 -13.60 4.72 7.10
N ALA A 116 -13.88 4.40 5.85
CA ALA A 116 -13.34 3.22 5.18
C ALA A 116 -11.80 3.23 5.14
N GLN A 117 -11.20 4.38 4.85
CA GLN A 117 -9.75 4.51 4.84
C GLN A 117 -9.12 4.38 6.22
N GLU A 118 -9.63 5.13 7.21
CA GLU A 118 -8.96 5.28 8.51
C GLU A 118 -9.29 4.13 9.49
N TYR A 119 -10.45 3.49 9.31
CA TYR A 119 -10.95 2.54 10.29
C TYR A 119 -11.31 1.16 9.73
N GLU A 120 -11.68 1.06 8.44
CA GLU A 120 -11.92 -0.21 7.75
C GLU A 120 -10.69 -0.70 6.98
N CYS A 121 -9.58 0.01 7.09
CA CYS A 121 -8.29 -0.32 6.45
C CYS A 121 -8.38 -0.46 4.92
N GLU A 122 -9.31 0.25 4.29
CA GLU A 122 -9.50 0.15 2.87
C GLU A 122 -8.52 1.02 2.06
N PHE A 123 -7.79 0.41 1.14
CA PHE A 123 -7.02 1.12 0.13
C PHE A 123 -7.96 1.71 -0.92
N ILE A 124 -8.41 2.92 -0.67
CA ILE A 124 -9.27 3.65 -1.60
C ILE A 124 -8.36 4.32 -2.63
N GLY A 125 -8.55 4.00 -3.91
CA GLY A 125 -7.90 4.72 -5.01
C GLY A 125 -8.30 6.21 -4.99
N SER A 126 -7.58 7.05 -5.72
CA SER A 126 -7.87 8.49 -5.75
C SER A 126 -9.36 8.73 -6.07
N ALA A 127 -9.99 9.66 -5.36
CA ALA A 127 -11.40 10.03 -5.57
C ALA A 127 -11.69 10.52 -7.02
N ASN A 128 -10.63 10.83 -7.77
CA ASN A 128 -10.70 11.36 -9.14
C ASN A 128 -10.42 10.30 -10.20
N THR A 129 -10.59 9.01 -9.93
CA THR A 129 -10.51 7.98 -10.96
C THR A 129 -11.79 7.94 -11.79
N LEU A 130 -11.67 7.70 -13.10
CA LEU A 130 -12.79 7.57 -14.02
C LEU A 130 -13.80 6.49 -13.58
N ILE A 131 -13.32 5.44 -12.93
CA ILE A 131 -14.11 4.35 -12.37
C ILE A 131 -13.88 4.32 -10.85
N ALA A 132 -14.95 4.39 -10.08
CA ALA A 132 -14.86 4.31 -8.62
C ALA A 132 -14.12 3.01 -8.19
N PRO A 133 -13.19 3.07 -7.23
CA PRO A 133 -12.43 1.90 -6.77
C PRO A 133 -13.33 0.75 -6.30
N THR A 134 -14.45 1.05 -5.67
CA THR A 134 -15.47 0.06 -5.27
C THR A 134 -16.04 -0.71 -6.46
N LYS A 135 -16.22 -0.03 -7.61
CA LYS A 135 -16.65 -0.69 -8.85
C LYS A 135 -15.56 -1.57 -9.44
N LEU A 136 -14.30 -1.11 -9.42
CA LEU A 136 -13.17 -1.91 -9.89
C LEU A 136 -13.02 -3.21 -9.10
N ARG A 137 -13.23 -3.19 -7.79
CA ARG A 137 -13.19 -4.39 -6.94
C ARG A 137 -14.31 -5.39 -7.24
N THR A 138 -15.48 -4.92 -7.67
CA THR A 138 -16.63 -5.78 -8.03
C THR A 138 -16.60 -6.27 -9.47
N MET A 139 -15.65 -5.77 -10.29
CA MET A 139 -15.46 -6.26 -11.65
C MET A 139 -14.88 -7.67 -11.61
N ALA A 140 -15.59 -8.59 -12.24
CA ALA A 140 -15.10 -9.97 -12.35
C ALA A 140 -13.77 -10.01 -13.12
N TYR A 141 -12.74 -10.55 -12.50
CA TYR A 141 -11.48 -10.82 -13.17
C TYR A 141 -11.63 -12.09 -14.03
N LYS A 142 -11.30 -11.99 -15.30
CA LYS A 142 -11.25 -13.13 -16.21
C LYS A 142 -9.78 -13.44 -16.49
N HIS A 143 -9.36 -14.67 -16.21
CA HIS A 143 -8.02 -15.10 -16.58
C HIS A 143 -7.89 -15.21 -18.11
N PRO A 144 -6.76 -14.82 -18.69
CA PRO A 144 -6.52 -15.04 -20.11
C PRO A 144 -6.47 -16.54 -20.40
N ILE A 145 -7.06 -16.95 -21.53
CA ILE A 145 -7.00 -18.34 -21.99
C ILE A 145 -5.60 -18.71 -22.52
N SER A 146 -4.84 -17.72 -22.95
CA SER A 146 -3.44 -17.89 -23.32
C SER A 146 -2.65 -16.60 -23.17
N GLN A 147 -1.34 -16.73 -22.92
CA GLN A 147 -0.39 -15.61 -22.87
C GLN A 147 0.75 -15.89 -23.84
N LYS A 148 0.98 -15.01 -24.79
CA LYS A 148 2.04 -15.17 -25.78
C LYS A 148 2.65 -13.81 -26.17
N ASN A 149 3.97 -13.70 -26.04
CA ASN A 149 4.72 -12.50 -26.46
C ASN A 149 4.20 -11.17 -25.85
N GLY A 150 3.79 -11.19 -24.59
CA GLY A 150 3.25 -10.00 -23.92
C GLY A 150 1.78 -9.69 -24.28
N LEU A 151 1.10 -10.57 -24.99
CA LEU A 151 -0.33 -10.48 -25.29
C LEU A 151 -1.11 -11.43 -24.41
N ASP A 152 -2.11 -10.92 -23.72
CA ASP A 152 -3.11 -11.68 -22.99
C ASP A 152 -4.34 -11.90 -23.88
N ILE A 153 -4.66 -13.18 -24.15
CA ILE A 153 -5.80 -13.56 -24.99
C ILE A 153 -6.89 -14.08 -24.07
N TYR A 154 -8.05 -13.44 -24.09
CA TYR A 154 -9.20 -13.77 -23.25
C TYR A 154 -10.29 -14.54 -23.97
N GLU A 155 -10.34 -14.48 -25.29
CA GLU A 155 -11.29 -15.19 -26.15
C GLU A 155 -10.64 -15.52 -27.49
N ASP A 156 -11.02 -16.64 -28.07
CA ASP A 156 -10.62 -16.97 -29.44
C ASP A 156 -11.33 -16.07 -30.44
N VAL A 157 -10.67 -15.82 -31.57
CA VAL A 157 -11.24 -14.99 -32.65
C VAL A 157 -12.43 -15.73 -33.28
N ASP A 158 -13.61 -15.11 -33.20
CA ASP A 158 -14.79 -15.56 -33.93
C ASP A 158 -14.92 -14.79 -35.25
N LYS A 159 -14.78 -15.49 -36.37
CA LYS A 159 -14.85 -14.90 -37.72
C LYS A 159 -16.21 -14.27 -38.06
N LYS A 160 -17.23 -14.49 -37.23
CA LYS A 160 -18.56 -13.88 -37.42
C LYS A 160 -18.70 -12.52 -36.77
N HIS A 161 -17.70 -12.05 -36.00
CA HIS A 161 -17.73 -10.78 -35.32
C HIS A 161 -16.76 -9.77 -35.92
N SER A 162 -17.12 -8.50 -35.84
CA SER A 162 -16.21 -7.39 -36.16
C SER A 162 -15.40 -7.04 -34.94
N TYR A 163 -14.11 -6.82 -35.11
CA TYR A 163 -13.19 -6.43 -34.03
C TYR A 163 -12.71 -5.02 -34.22
N VAL A 164 -12.50 -4.30 -33.10
CA VAL A 164 -11.91 -2.97 -33.07
C VAL A 164 -10.57 -3.06 -32.34
N CYS A 165 -9.53 -2.50 -32.93
CA CYS A 165 -8.24 -2.36 -32.30
C CYS A 165 -8.10 -0.97 -31.70
N ILE A 166 -7.83 -0.89 -30.40
CA ILE A 166 -7.49 0.36 -29.69
C ILE A 166 -6.03 0.26 -29.27
N VAL A 167 -5.20 1.21 -29.72
CA VAL A 167 -3.78 1.26 -29.36
C VAL A 167 -3.57 2.51 -28.52
N ASP A 168 -3.13 2.29 -27.29
CA ASP A 168 -2.64 3.37 -26.43
C ASP A 168 -1.13 3.50 -26.62
N LEU A 169 -0.72 4.63 -27.20
CA LEU A 169 0.68 4.98 -27.42
C LEU A 169 1.20 5.93 -26.34
N SER A 170 0.63 5.90 -25.14
CA SER A 170 1.16 6.68 -24.04
C SER A 170 2.63 6.32 -23.84
N LEU A 171 3.50 7.30 -24.05
CA LEU A 171 4.93 7.18 -23.79
C LEU A 171 5.10 7.02 -22.29
N ILE A 172 5.27 5.78 -21.84
CA ILE A 172 5.87 5.53 -20.54
C ILE A 172 7.32 5.99 -20.69
N HIS A 173 7.65 7.14 -20.13
CA HIS A 173 9.03 7.53 -19.99
C HIS A 173 9.67 6.53 -19.00
N ILE A 174 10.39 5.60 -19.56
CA ILE A 174 11.29 4.72 -18.83
C ILE A 174 12.51 5.53 -18.39
#